data_005e73f6c7bde1703d5b308de63897ca
#
_entry.id   005e73f6c7bde1703d5b308de63897ca
#
_cell.length_a   1.000
_cell.length_b   1.000
_cell.length_c   1.000
_cell.angle_alpha   90.00
_cell.angle_beta   90.00
_cell.angle_gamma   90.00
#
_symmetry.space_group_name_H-M   'P 1'
#
loop_
_entity.id
_entity.type
_entity.pdbx_description
1 polymer ?
#
loop_
_entity_poly.entity_id
_entity_poly.type
_entity_poly.pdbx_seq_one_letter_code
_entity_poly.pdbx_strand_id
1 'polypeptide(L)'
;MKKYRTCESVCKGHPDKLCDLISDSILDACLRKDKSSRVACEVMATKGHIIVAGEITCSKRIDIRGVVRRVLTEVGYNPRKFLVFVYVHQQSKDIAGGVDRALESREGDTSWYSMLGAGDQGTVYGYATNETSEKLPLPLVLSHAICEKLDKVMKNGLIKDIGPDGKAQVTVEYEDDKPKRIKTIVVSVQHSADKDLDVLRNEVIAQVLWPVFEKYPFDDETEILINPSGRFVEGGPAADTGLTGRKIMVDTYGGLAAHGGGAFSGKDPTKVDRSGAYMARAIAKNIVRCGFAKRCQVAISYAIGKADPVALEIDTFGTGTVEESILCRAVLDVFNLRPAAIIEKLNLTDVIYADTAIYGHFRYGLSSWEFLDCYTELREAVNKYVD
;
A
#
# COMPACT_ATOMS: atom_id res chain seq x y z
N MET A 1 2.18 19.18 -24.34
CA MET A 1 0.72 18.91 -24.28
C MET A 1 0.30 18.88 -22.82
N LYS A 2 -0.74 19.68 -22.44
CA LYS A 2 -1.26 19.69 -21.07
C LYS A 2 -2.03 18.41 -20.77
N LYS A 3 -1.74 17.78 -19.64
CA LYS A 3 -2.43 16.60 -19.09
C LYS A 3 -2.78 16.85 -17.63
N TYR A 4 -3.80 16.18 -17.12
CA TYR A 4 -4.15 16.22 -15.70
C TYR A 4 -4.03 14.80 -15.12
N ARG A 5 -3.40 14.70 -13.94
CA ARG A 5 -3.32 13.46 -13.19
C ARG A 5 -3.91 13.68 -11.81
N THR A 6 -4.75 12.78 -11.39
CA THR A 6 -5.50 12.87 -10.13
C THR A 6 -5.26 11.61 -9.32
N CYS A 7 -4.98 11.78 -8.02
CA CYS A 7 -4.92 10.68 -7.06
C CYS A 7 -5.73 11.02 -5.82
N GLU A 8 -6.23 9.98 -5.17
CA GLU A 8 -6.93 10.11 -3.90
C GLU A 8 -6.20 9.37 -2.78
N SER A 9 -6.50 9.74 -1.55
CA SER A 9 -6.15 9.03 -0.34
C SER A 9 -7.27 9.13 0.70
N VAL A 10 -7.21 8.29 1.73
CA VAL A 10 -8.19 8.26 2.80
C VAL A 10 -7.52 8.21 4.18
N CYS A 11 -8.19 8.77 5.19
CA CYS A 11 -7.75 8.76 6.58
C CYS A 11 -7.89 7.37 7.21
N LYS A 12 -7.27 7.15 8.37
CA LYS A 12 -7.31 5.88 9.13
C LYS A 12 -8.72 5.41 9.46
N GLY A 13 -9.62 6.35 9.70
CA GLY A 13 -11.01 6.07 10.08
C GLY A 13 -11.95 5.86 8.90
N HIS A 14 -11.48 5.97 7.65
CA HIS A 14 -12.27 5.55 6.51
C HIS A 14 -12.63 4.06 6.64
N PRO A 15 -13.90 3.64 6.37
CA PRO A 15 -14.36 2.29 6.65
C PRO A 15 -13.47 1.18 6.05
N ASP A 16 -13.06 1.30 4.79
CA ASP A 16 -12.20 0.32 4.14
C ASP A 16 -10.79 0.33 4.76
N LYS A 17 -10.21 1.50 5.06
CA LYS A 17 -8.88 1.59 5.66
C LYS A 17 -8.85 1.12 7.11
N LEU A 18 -9.93 1.30 7.85
CA LEU A 18 -10.11 0.69 9.16
C LEU A 18 -10.05 -0.85 9.06
N CYS A 19 -10.69 -1.44 8.04
CA CYS A 19 -10.64 -2.88 7.81
C CYS A 19 -9.23 -3.37 7.45
N ASP A 20 -8.52 -2.66 6.58
CA ASP A 20 -7.12 -2.94 6.24
C ASP A 20 -6.21 -2.87 7.47
N LEU A 21 -6.36 -1.83 8.27
CA LEU A 21 -5.58 -1.65 9.49
C LEU A 21 -5.87 -2.74 10.55
N ILE A 22 -7.12 -3.18 10.68
CA ILE A 22 -7.49 -4.28 11.58
C ILE A 22 -6.88 -5.60 11.08
N SER A 23 -7.01 -5.92 9.79
CA SER A 23 -6.52 -7.18 9.22
C SER A 23 -4.98 -7.27 9.33
N ASP A 24 -4.25 -6.19 9.05
CA ASP A 24 -2.80 -6.15 9.21
C ASP A 24 -2.36 -6.14 10.69
N SER A 25 -3.12 -5.52 11.59
CA SER A 25 -2.86 -5.62 13.04
C SER A 25 -3.05 -7.05 13.57
N ILE A 26 -3.97 -7.83 12.98
CA ILE A 26 -4.13 -9.25 13.29
C ILE A 26 -2.94 -10.06 12.76
N LEU A 27 -2.50 -9.79 11.53
CA LEU A 27 -1.29 -10.37 10.95
C LEU A 27 -0.07 -10.12 11.83
N ASP A 28 0.16 -8.87 12.25
CA ASP A 28 1.27 -8.51 13.17
C ASP A 28 1.20 -9.26 14.49
N ALA A 29 0.00 -9.46 15.05
CA ALA A 29 -0.19 -10.23 16.26
C ALA A 29 0.16 -11.72 16.07
N CYS A 30 -0.09 -12.28 14.88
CA CYS A 30 0.31 -13.64 14.51
C CYS A 30 1.82 -13.74 14.36
N LEU A 31 2.44 -12.94 13.49
CA LEU A 31 3.87 -12.99 13.18
C LEU A 31 4.75 -12.71 14.40
N ARG A 32 4.31 -11.85 15.30
CA ARG A 32 5.00 -11.58 16.57
C ARG A 32 5.09 -12.80 17.49
N LYS A 33 4.12 -13.71 17.41
CA LYS A 33 4.08 -14.95 18.21
C LYS A 33 4.66 -16.15 17.49
N ASP A 34 4.56 -16.15 16.16
CA ASP A 34 4.99 -17.24 15.32
C ASP A 34 5.27 -16.70 13.90
N LYS A 35 6.54 -16.51 13.56
CA LYS A 35 6.99 -16.01 12.26
C LYS A 35 6.61 -16.91 11.08
N SER A 36 6.26 -18.17 11.34
CA SER A 36 5.79 -19.13 10.34
C SER A 36 4.28 -19.09 10.12
N SER A 37 3.57 -18.18 10.79
CA SER A 37 2.10 -18.06 10.66
C SER A 37 1.67 -17.87 9.20
N ARG A 38 0.59 -18.56 8.82
CA ARG A 38 -0.12 -18.37 7.56
C ARG A 38 -1.41 -17.62 7.85
N VAL A 39 -1.57 -16.48 7.19
CA VAL A 39 -2.68 -15.57 7.45
C VAL A 39 -3.28 -15.09 6.13
N ALA A 40 -4.59 -15.26 6.01
CA ALA A 40 -5.44 -14.65 5.00
C ALA A 40 -6.68 -14.13 5.76
N CYS A 41 -6.61 -12.90 6.26
CA CYS A 41 -7.59 -12.32 7.17
C CYS A 41 -8.34 -11.19 6.49
N GLU A 42 -9.64 -11.34 6.38
CA GLU A 42 -10.57 -10.35 5.84
C GLU A 42 -11.40 -9.74 6.97
N VAL A 43 -11.68 -8.45 6.84
CA VAL A 43 -12.49 -7.70 7.79
C VAL A 43 -13.58 -6.94 7.06
N MET A 44 -14.78 -6.98 7.60
CA MET A 44 -15.90 -6.13 7.21
C MET A 44 -16.31 -5.27 8.40
N ALA A 45 -16.43 -3.97 8.19
CA ALA A 45 -16.89 -3.01 9.19
C ALA A 45 -18.17 -2.32 8.69
N THR A 46 -19.25 -2.38 9.47
CA THR A 46 -20.52 -1.72 9.18
C THR A 46 -21.11 -1.16 10.46
N LYS A 47 -22.27 -0.50 10.38
CA LYS A 47 -22.91 0.16 11.53
C LYS A 47 -23.05 -0.79 12.73
N GLY A 48 -22.28 -0.54 13.79
CA GLY A 48 -22.31 -1.31 15.03
C GLY A 48 -21.66 -2.71 14.99
N HIS A 49 -21.04 -3.12 13.86
CA HIS A 49 -20.51 -4.47 13.71
C HIS A 49 -19.13 -4.47 13.04
N ILE A 50 -18.25 -5.32 13.56
CA ILE A 50 -16.99 -5.72 12.92
C ILE A 50 -17.03 -7.25 12.76
N ILE A 51 -16.82 -7.72 11.55
CA ILE A 51 -16.76 -9.12 11.21
C ILE A 51 -15.34 -9.43 10.74
N VAL A 52 -14.68 -10.37 11.40
CA VAL A 52 -13.35 -10.88 11.02
C VAL A 52 -13.54 -12.30 10.54
N ALA A 53 -13.13 -12.60 9.32
CA ALA A 53 -13.22 -13.91 8.70
C ALA A 53 -11.93 -14.28 7.98
N GLY A 54 -11.74 -15.56 7.66
CA GLY A 54 -10.61 -16.05 6.86
C GLY A 54 -9.82 -17.16 7.54
N GLU A 55 -8.60 -17.37 7.04
CA GLU A 55 -7.74 -18.49 7.44
C GLU A 55 -6.54 -17.98 8.24
N ILE A 56 -6.36 -18.53 9.44
CA ILE A 56 -5.18 -18.27 10.29
C ILE A 56 -4.65 -19.60 10.82
N THR A 57 -3.44 -19.95 10.38
CA THR A 57 -2.64 -21.03 10.96
C THR A 57 -1.49 -20.40 11.75
N CYS A 58 -1.57 -20.45 13.06
CA CYS A 58 -0.57 -19.92 13.99
C CYS A 58 -0.41 -20.89 15.16
N SER A 59 0.83 -21.16 15.58
CA SER A 59 1.11 -22.07 16.71
C SER A 59 0.62 -21.56 18.06
N LYS A 60 0.26 -20.29 18.16
CA LYS A 60 -0.20 -19.62 19.37
C LYS A 60 -1.58 -18.97 19.18
N ARG A 61 -2.39 -19.01 20.25
CA ARG A 61 -3.69 -18.33 20.23
C ARG A 61 -3.54 -16.81 20.19
N ILE A 62 -4.31 -16.16 19.32
CA ILE A 62 -4.39 -14.70 19.16
C ILE A 62 -5.70 -14.18 19.73
N ASP A 63 -5.64 -13.09 20.51
CA ASP A 63 -6.84 -12.36 20.95
C ASP A 63 -7.28 -11.37 19.88
N ILE A 64 -7.96 -11.89 18.85
CA ILE A 64 -8.45 -11.10 17.71
C ILE A 64 -9.40 -9.98 18.18
N ARG A 65 -10.31 -10.26 19.13
CA ARG A 65 -11.24 -9.24 19.65
C ARG A 65 -10.52 -8.11 20.37
N GLY A 66 -9.46 -8.43 21.12
CA GLY A 66 -8.59 -7.44 21.76
C GLY A 66 -7.86 -6.57 20.74
N VAL A 67 -7.34 -7.16 19.66
CA VAL A 67 -6.70 -6.41 18.56
C VAL A 67 -7.70 -5.44 17.93
N VAL A 68 -8.89 -5.89 17.55
CA VAL A 68 -9.94 -5.04 16.95
C VAL A 68 -10.29 -3.85 17.85
N ARG A 69 -10.52 -4.10 19.15
CA ARG A 69 -10.87 -3.03 20.10
C ARG A 69 -9.75 -2.00 20.27
N ARG A 70 -8.51 -2.45 20.28
CA ARG A 70 -7.33 -1.58 20.34
C ARG A 70 -7.26 -0.68 19.10
N VAL A 71 -7.37 -1.24 17.90
CA VAL A 71 -7.34 -0.48 16.64
C VAL A 71 -8.47 0.54 16.58
N LEU A 72 -9.71 0.17 16.93
CA LEU A 72 -10.84 1.11 17.01
C LEU A 72 -10.52 2.30 17.92
N THR A 73 -9.94 2.06 19.10
CA THR A 73 -9.56 3.11 20.04
C THR A 73 -8.45 4.02 19.48
N GLU A 74 -7.41 3.43 18.87
CA GLU A 74 -6.27 4.15 18.30
C GLU A 74 -6.68 5.06 17.12
N VAL A 75 -7.68 4.62 16.35
CA VAL A 75 -8.24 5.39 15.22
C VAL A 75 -9.17 6.52 15.71
N GLY A 76 -9.75 6.41 16.90
CA GLY A 76 -10.67 7.41 17.47
C GLY A 76 -12.14 6.97 17.50
N TYR A 77 -12.43 5.71 17.21
CA TYR A 77 -13.77 5.15 17.39
C TYR A 77 -13.97 4.62 18.82
N ASN A 78 -15.20 4.71 19.33
CA ASN A 78 -15.56 4.07 20.60
C ASN A 78 -15.77 2.56 20.37
N PRO A 79 -14.89 1.66 20.88
CA PRO A 79 -14.99 0.23 20.63
C PRO A 79 -16.24 -0.41 21.25
N ARG A 80 -16.87 0.23 22.24
CA ARG A 80 -18.12 -0.27 22.88
C ARG A 80 -19.34 -0.15 21.95
N LYS A 81 -19.24 0.64 20.88
CA LYS A 81 -20.30 0.79 19.87
C LYS A 81 -20.29 -0.32 18.81
N PHE A 82 -19.32 -1.27 18.90
CA PHE A 82 -19.18 -2.34 17.91
C PHE A 82 -19.25 -3.72 18.55
N LEU A 83 -20.09 -4.59 18.00
CA LEU A 83 -20.06 -6.04 18.23
C LEU A 83 -19.02 -6.66 17.31
N VAL A 84 -18.13 -7.50 17.87
CA VAL A 84 -17.05 -8.14 17.10
C VAL A 84 -17.34 -9.63 16.94
N PHE A 85 -17.57 -10.03 15.69
CA PHE A 85 -17.74 -11.43 15.29
C PHE A 85 -16.45 -11.96 14.67
N VAL A 86 -16.07 -13.19 15.01
CA VAL A 86 -14.82 -13.81 14.53
C VAL A 86 -15.15 -15.18 13.95
N TYR A 87 -14.93 -15.34 12.66
CA TYR A 87 -15.15 -16.56 11.87
C TYR A 87 -13.83 -16.96 11.21
N VAL A 88 -12.87 -17.40 12.01
CA VAL A 88 -11.53 -17.76 11.54
C VAL A 88 -11.33 -19.26 11.71
N HIS A 89 -10.78 -19.90 10.68
CA HIS A 89 -10.42 -21.31 10.67
C HIS A 89 -8.97 -21.52 10.19
N GLN A 90 -8.47 -22.75 10.21
CA GLN A 90 -7.13 -23.06 9.71
C GLN A 90 -7.13 -23.17 8.18
N GLN A 91 -6.00 -22.88 7.56
CA GLN A 91 -5.81 -23.03 6.11
C GLN A 91 -6.06 -24.49 5.67
N SER A 92 -6.64 -24.65 4.47
CA SER A 92 -6.82 -25.97 3.84
C SER A 92 -5.48 -26.71 3.67
N LYS A 93 -5.46 -28.00 3.99
CA LYS A 93 -4.29 -28.86 3.81
C LYS A 93 -3.86 -29.01 2.34
N ASP A 94 -4.82 -28.95 1.41
CA ASP A 94 -4.55 -29.07 -0.02
C ASP A 94 -3.80 -27.83 -0.54
N ILE A 95 -4.22 -26.64 -0.12
CA ILE A 95 -3.53 -25.39 -0.47
C ILE A 95 -2.12 -25.37 0.17
N ALA A 96 -2.03 -25.72 1.46
CA ALA A 96 -0.75 -25.75 2.17
C ALA A 96 0.23 -26.72 1.51
N GLY A 97 -0.19 -27.93 1.15
CA GLY A 97 0.65 -28.94 0.52
C GLY A 97 1.21 -28.54 -0.85
N GLY A 98 0.46 -27.76 -1.64
CA GLY A 98 0.90 -27.24 -2.92
C GLY A 98 1.89 -26.07 -2.82
N VAL A 99 1.78 -25.28 -1.74
CA VAL A 99 2.63 -24.09 -1.52
C VAL A 99 3.88 -24.42 -0.71
N ASP A 100 3.77 -25.23 0.34
CA ASP A 100 4.90 -25.59 1.22
C ASP A 100 5.94 -26.51 0.56
N ARG A 101 5.66 -27.03 -0.63
CA ARG A 101 6.58 -27.80 -1.46
C ARG A 101 6.38 -27.47 -2.92
N ALA A 102 7.13 -26.49 -3.43
CA ALA A 102 7.04 -26.03 -4.81
C ALA A 102 7.35 -27.13 -5.85
N LEU A 103 6.90 -26.90 -7.09
CA LEU A 103 7.11 -27.81 -8.22
C LEU A 103 8.59 -28.12 -8.41
N GLU A 104 9.45 -27.13 -8.40
CA GLU A 104 10.90 -27.24 -8.58
C GLU A 104 11.53 -28.15 -7.50
N SER A 105 11.08 -28.02 -6.23
CA SER A 105 11.53 -28.92 -5.15
C SER A 105 11.05 -30.36 -5.35
N ARG A 106 9.86 -30.57 -5.92
CA ARG A 106 9.32 -31.90 -6.23
C ARG A 106 10.06 -32.55 -7.41
N GLU A 107 10.59 -31.74 -8.31
CA GLU A 107 11.37 -32.14 -9.47
C GLU A 107 12.88 -32.30 -9.18
N GLY A 108 13.29 -32.06 -7.91
CA GLY A 108 14.64 -32.35 -7.43
C GLY A 108 15.54 -31.15 -7.20
N ASP A 109 15.04 -29.91 -7.34
CA ASP A 109 15.80 -28.73 -6.90
C ASP A 109 15.89 -28.71 -5.37
N THR A 110 17.11 -28.77 -4.83
CA THR A 110 17.42 -28.81 -3.40
C THR A 110 17.68 -27.43 -2.81
N SER A 111 17.58 -26.36 -3.61
CA SER A 111 17.74 -24.99 -3.12
C SER A 111 16.69 -24.68 -2.07
N TRP A 112 17.10 -24.01 -0.99
CA TRP A 112 16.17 -23.49 0.03
C TRP A 112 15.07 -22.61 -0.58
N TYR A 113 15.43 -21.80 -1.59
CA TYR A 113 14.50 -20.92 -2.26
C TYR A 113 13.46 -21.62 -3.15
N SER A 114 13.67 -22.90 -3.45
CA SER A 114 12.75 -23.75 -4.21
C SER A 114 11.77 -24.51 -3.32
N MET A 115 11.87 -24.37 -1.99
CA MET A 115 10.95 -25.06 -1.07
C MET A 115 9.56 -24.42 -1.10
N LEU A 116 9.47 -23.09 -1.18
CA LEU A 116 8.21 -22.36 -1.12
C LEU A 116 7.73 -21.97 -2.52
N GLY A 117 6.58 -22.49 -2.94
CA GLY A 117 5.89 -22.06 -4.14
C GLY A 117 5.05 -20.80 -3.93
N ALA A 118 4.70 -20.13 -5.03
CA ALA A 118 3.75 -19.03 -4.97
C ALA A 118 2.38 -19.51 -4.44
N GLY A 119 1.81 -18.73 -3.53
CA GLY A 119 0.53 -19.06 -2.89
C GLY A 119 -0.69 -18.86 -3.78
N ASP A 120 -0.51 -18.20 -4.93
CA ASP A 120 -1.54 -17.95 -5.92
C ASP A 120 -0.90 -17.74 -7.30
N GLN A 121 -1.73 -17.74 -8.33
CA GLN A 121 -1.38 -17.33 -9.68
C GLN A 121 -1.75 -15.86 -9.88
N GLY A 122 -1.00 -15.13 -10.69
CA GLY A 122 -1.33 -13.75 -11.03
C GLY A 122 -0.10 -12.93 -11.41
N THR A 123 -0.34 -11.70 -11.84
CA THR A 123 0.69 -10.73 -12.14
C THR A 123 0.65 -9.61 -11.13
N VAL A 124 1.79 -9.31 -10.52
CA VAL A 124 1.98 -8.19 -9.59
C VAL A 124 2.78 -7.08 -10.25
N TYR A 125 2.56 -5.85 -9.83
CA TYR A 125 3.15 -4.68 -10.46
C TYR A 125 3.93 -3.83 -9.45
N GLY A 126 5.10 -3.38 -9.87
CA GLY A 126 5.88 -2.32 -9.24
C GLY A 126 5.97 -1.11 -10.15
N TYR A 127 5.97 0.10 -9.59
CA TYR A 127 6.14 1.33 -10.36
C TYR A 127 7.00 2.32 -9.61
N ALA A 128 7.77 3.11 -10.36
CA ALA A 128 8.51 4.26 -9.84
C ALA A 128 8.59 5.36 -10.88
N THR A 129 8.68 6.61 -10.40
CA THR A 129 8.91 7.81 -11.21
C THR A 129 9.90 8.73 -10.51
N ASN A 130 10.59 9.57 -11.27
CA ASN A 130 11.53 10.55 -10.70
C ASN A 130 10.86 11.89 -10.32
N GLU A 131 9.52 11.95 -10.27
CA GLU A 131 8.78 13.19 -9.98
C GLU A 131 9.00 13.70 -8.55
N THR A 132 9.15 12.77 -7.59
CA THR A 132 9.31 13.08 -6.18
C THR A 132 10.52 12.35 -5.57
N SER A 133 10.94 12.75 -4.37
CA SER A 133 11.96 12.03 -3.59
C SER A 133 11.55 10.59 -3.29
N GLU A 134 10.27 10.36 -3.07
CA GLU A 134 9.64 9.07 -2.79
C GLU A 134 9.64 8.15 -4.00
N LYS A 135 9.96 8.67 -5.18
CA LYS A 135 9.82 7.96 -6.46
C LYS A 135 8.38 7.52 -6.75
N LEU A 136 7.44 8.33 -6.32
CA LEU A 136 6.00 8.16 -6.52
C LEU A 136 5.41 9.37 -7.26
N PRO A 137 4.22 9.24 -7.89
CA PRO A 137 3.52 10.36 -8.53
C PRO A 137 3.20 11.48 -7.54
N LEU A 138 3.42 12.72 -7.92
CA LEU A 138 3.20 13.88 -7.05
C LEU A 138 1.77 13.98 -6.48
N PRO A 139 0.68 13.80 -7.27
CA PRO A 139 -0.67 13.89 -6.71
C PRO A 139 -0.95 12.82 -5.65
N LEU A 140 -0.33 11.63 -5.76
CA LEU A 140 -0.45 10.57 -4.76
C LEU A 140 0.26 10.95 -3.46
N VAL A 141 1.50 11.42 -3.54
CA VAL A 141 2.28 11.86 -2.36
C VAL A 141 1.53 12.95 -1.61
N LEU A 142 0.99 13.94 -2.33
CA LEU A 142 0.25 15.04 -1.72
C LEU A 142 -1.08 14.58 -1.08
N SER A 143 -1.84 13.70 -1.74
CA SER A 143 -3.09 13.19 -1.18
C SER A 143 -2.87 12.37 0.08
N HIS A 144 -1.81 11.55 0.13
CA HIS A 144 -1.40 10.83 1.35
C HIS A 144 -0.99 11.80 2.47
N ALA A 145 -0.19 12.81 2.14
CA ALA A 145 0.26 13.79 3.12
C ALA A 145 -0.89 14.60 3.73
N ILE A 146 -1.93 14.92 2.95
CA ILE A 146 -3.15 15.58 3.46
C ILE A 146 -3.85 14.68 4.48
N CYS A 147 -4.11 13.41 4.14
CA CYS A 147 -4.79 12.47 5.04
C CYS A 147 -3.97 12.20 6.32
N GLU A 148 -2.66 12.04 6.20
CA GLU A 148 -1.77 11.88 7.35
C GLU A 148 -1.79 13.14 8.25
N LYS A 149 -1.82 14.33 7.65
CA LYS A 149 -1.88 15.59 8.41
C LYS A 149 -3.23 15.79 9.08
N LEU A 150 -4.35 15.42 8.42
CA LEU A 150 -5.69 15.43 9.02
C LEU A 150 -5.75 14.55 10.27
N ASP A 151 -5.27 13.32 10.20
CA ASP A 151 -5.23 12.42 11.35
C ASP A 151 -4.33 12.95 12.48
N LYS A 152 -3.22 13.62 12.15
CA LYS A 152 -2.34 14.25 13.14
C LYS A 152 -3.02 15.44 13.84
N VAL A 153 -3.68 16.33 13.10
CA VAL A 153 -4.33 17.50 13.69
C VAL A 153 -5.57 17.10 14.51
N MET A 154 -6.27 16.05 14.11
CA MET A 154 -7.35 15.43 14.90
C MET A 154 -6.81 14.88 16.22
N LYS A 155 -5.79 14.03 16.16
CA LYS A 155 -5.21 13.37 17.33
C LYS A 155 -4.65 14.37 18.36
N ASN A 156 -4.03 15.45 17.88
CA ASN A 156 -3.43 16.46 18.73
C ASN A 156 -4.43 17.55 19.17
N GLY A 157 -5.69 17.47 18.74
CA GLY A 157 -6.73 18.44 19.05
C GLY A 157 -6.48 19.84 18.47
N LEU A 158 -5.64 19.94 17.42
CA LEU A 158 -5.31 21.21 16.78
C LEU A 158 -6.51 21.74 15.97
N ILE A 159 -7.26 20.85 15.32
CA ILE A 159 -8.60 21.12 14.81
C ILE A 159 -9.56 20.34 15.70
N LYS A 160 -10.43 21.07 16.41
CA LYS A 160 -11.41 20.48 17.29
C LYS A 160 -12.66 20.05 16.52
N ASP A 161 -13.39 19.10 17.09
CA ASP A 161 -14.71 18.67 16.60
C ASP A 161 -14.69 18.07 15.19
N ILE A 162 -13.56 17.45 14.79
CA ILE A 162 -13.45 16.60 13.62
C ILE A 162 -13.41 15.12 14.00
N GLY A 163 -13.94 14.26 13.10
CA GLY A 163 -13.97 12.82 13.28
C GLY A 163 -12.86 12.11 12.50
N PRO A 164 -12.71 10.78 12.69
CA PRO A 164 -11.60 10.01 12.10
C PRO A 164 -11.79 9.70 10.62
N ASP A 165 -12.98 9.85 10.05
CA ASP A 165 -13.22 9.60 8.62
C ASP A 165 -12.91 10.83 7.79
N GLY A 166 -12.23 10.61 6.67
CA GLY A 166 -11.88 11.66 5.75
C GLY A 166 -11.22 11.13 4.48
N LYS A 167 -11.22 11.99 3.45
CA LYS A 167 -10.61 11.73 2.14
C LYS A 167 -9.91 12.97 1.62
N ALA A 168 -8.88 12.76 0.82
CA ALA A 168 -8.23 13.82 0.06
C ALA A 168 -8.04 13.39 -1.40
N GLN A 169 -8.19 14.33 -2.31
CA GLN A 169 -7.89 14.16 -3.72
C GLN A 169 -7.09 15.35 -4.21
N VAL A 170 -6.04 15.10 -4.99
CA VAL A 170 -5.21 16.15 -5.58
C VAL A 170 -5.12 15.92 -7.08
N THR A 171 -5.40 16.98 -7.85
CA THR A 171 -5.21 17.02 -9.29
C THR A 171 -4.05 17.94 -9.61
N VAL A 172 -3.07 17.41 -10.35
CA VAL A 172 -1.88 18.13 -10.80
C VAL A 172 -1.92 18.30 -12.31
N GLU A 173 -1.65 19.50 -12.79
CA GLU A 173 -1.41 19.80 -14.21
C GLU A 173 0.02 19.38 -14.55
N TYR A 174 0.15 18.67 -15.68
CA TYR A 174 1.43 18.21 -16.24
C TYR A 174 1.66 18.86 -17.59
N GLU A 175 2.89 19.26 -17.83
CA GLU A 175 3.37 19.69 -19.13
C GLU A 175 4.62 18.88 -19.50
N ASP A 176 4.60 18.23 -20.67
CA ASP A 176 5.66 17.33 -21.13
C ASP A 176 6.06 16.27 -20.07
N ASP A 177 5.03 15.66 -19.51
CA ASP A 177 5.11 14.63 -18.44
C ASP A 177 5.80 15.08 -17.14
N LYS A 178 5.95 16.39 -16.91
CA LYS A 178 6.44 16.96 -15.65
C LYS A 178 5.32 17.66 -14.89
N PRO A 179 5.25 17.51 -13.57
CA PRO A 179 4.32 18.29 -12.75
C PRO A 179 4.57 19.78 -12.91
N LYS A 180 3.51 20.56 -13.13
CA LYS A 180 3.60 22.00 -13.40
C LYS A 180 2.99 22.84 -12.28
N ARG A 181 1.73 22.53 -11.93
CA ARG A 181 0.99 23.26 -10.89
C ARG A 181 -0.10 22.37 -10.28
N ILE A 182 -0.52 22.73 -9.09
CA ILE A 182 -1.68 22.10 -8.44
C ILE A 182 -2.95 22.71 -9.05
N LYS A 183 -3.80 21.86 -9.64
CA LYS A 183 -5.04 22.32 -10.29
C LYS A 183 -6.21 22.35 -9.32
N THR A 184 -6.43 21.25 -8.58
CA THR A 184 -7.56 21.13 -7.66
C THR A 184 -7.16 20.32 -6.43
N ILE A 185 -7.61 20.76 -5.26
CA ILE A 185 -7.48 20.04 -3.98
C ILE A 185 -8.90 19.82 -3.43
N VAL A 186 -9.27 18.57 -3.21
CA VAL A 186 -10.55 18.21 -2.57
C VAL A 186 -10.24 17.54 -1.24
N VAL A 187 -10.88 18.01 -0.17
CA VAL A 187 -10.78 17.42 1.16
C VAL A 187 -12.19 17.21 1.71
N SER A 188 -12.48 15.99 2.13
CA SER A 188 -13.67 15.69 2.91
C SER A 188 -13.25 15.21 4.29
N VAL A 189 -13.74 15.84 5.35
CA VAL A 189 -13.42 15.48 6.74
C VAL A 189 -14.68 15.46 7.58
N GLN A 190 -14.84 14.37 8.33
CA GLN A 190 -15.96 14.21 9.27
C GLN A 190 -15.87 15.26 10.38
N HIS A 191 -17.01 15.80 10.81
CA HIS A 191 -17.09 16.81 11.86
C HIS A 191 -18.32 16.65 12.76
N SER A 192 -18.31 17.28 13.93
CA SER A 192 -19.50 17.31 14.81
C SER A 192 -20.65 18.10 14.19
N ALA A 193 -21.86 17.87 14.70
CA ALA A 193 -23.06 18.54 14.20
C ALA A 193 -23.03 20.06 14.37
N ASP A 194 -22.33 20.53 15.41
CA ASP A 194 -22.25 21.95 15.81
C ASP A 194 -21.02 22.66 15.21
N LYS A 195 -20.18 21.97 14.45
CA LYS A 195 -19.00 22.57 13.81
C LYS A 195 -19.43 23.49 12.67
N ASP A 196 -19.06 24.74 12.75
CA ASP A 196 -19.25 25.71 11.66
C ASP A 196 -18.35 25.33 10.48
N LEU A 197 -18.93 25.26 9.26
CA LEU A 197 -18.24 24.81 8.07
C LEU A 197 -17.20 25.80 7.54
N ASP A 198 -17.43 27.09 7.70
CA ASP A 198 -16.49 28.11 7.22
C ASP A 198 -15.28 28.18 8.17
N VAL A 199 -15.50 28.01 9.47
CA VAL A 199 -14.41 27.82 10.44
C VAL A 199 -13.61 26.56 10.11
N LEU A 200 -14.28 25.44 9.86
CA LEU A 200 -13.62 24.19 9.50
C LEU A 200 -12.77 24.33 8.23
N ARG A 201 -13.30 24.98 7.19
CA ARG A 201 -12.59 25.22 5.93
C ARG A 201 -11.30 26.02 6.15
N ASN A 202 -11.39 27.11 6.90
CA ASN A 202 -10.24 27.96 7.22
C ASN A 202 -9.20 27.20 8.06
N GLU A 203 -9.61 26.40 9.05
CA GLU A 203 -8.72 25.57 9.85
C GLU A 203 -8.01 24.51 9.02
N VAL A 204 -8.71 23.84 8.11
CA VAL A 204 -8.10 22.83 7.22
C VAL A 204 -7.10 23.49 6.27
N ILE A 205 -7.41 24.65 5.70
CA ILE A 205 -6.45 25.39 4.88
C ILE A 205 -5.19 25.73 5.68
N ALA A 206 -5.35 26.31 6.85
CA ALA A 206 -4.24 26.81 7.66
C ALA A 206 -3.40 25.69 8.30
N GLN A 207 -4.05 24.65 8.85
CA GLN A 207 -3.39 23.63 9.66
C GLN A 207 -2.99 22.37 8.87
N VAL A 208 -3.60 22.16 7.70
CA VAL A 208 -3.37 20.96 6.88
C VAL A 208 -2.75 21.33 5.53
N LEU A 209 -3.41 22.19 4.73
CA LEU A 209 -2.96 22.43 3.37
C LEU A 209 -1.65 23.24 3.33
N TRP A 210 -1.55 24.36 4.01
CA TRP A 210 -0.32 25.16 4.00
C TRP A 210 0.93 24.34 4.39
N PRO A 211 0.94 23.55 5.48
CA PRO A 211 2.10 22.74 5.82
C PRO A 211 2.39 21.60 4.82
N VAL A 212 1.38 20.99 4.21
CA VAL A 212 1.56 19.90 3.24
C VAL A 212 2.14 20.42 1.92
N PHE A 213 1.70 21.61 1.50
CA PHE A 213 2.09 22.18 0.22
C PHE A 213 3.28 23.13 0.30
N GLU A 214 4.00 23.19 1.42
CA GLU A 214 5.20 24.02 1.59
C GLU A 214 6.23 23.81 0.49
N LYS A 215 6.50 22.55 0.12
CA LYS A 215 7.44 22.17 -0.94
C LYS A 215 6.88 22.30 -2.36
N TYR A 216 5.58 22.15 -2.51
CA TYR A 216 4.87 22.19 -3.79
C TYR A 216 3.70 23.15 -3.70
N PRO A 217 3.94 24.47 -3.63
CA PRO A 217 2.90 25.46 -3.34
C PRO A 217 1.80 25.45 -4.38
N PHE A 218 0.58 25.63 -3.92
CA PHE A 218 -0.57 25.94 -4.76
C PHE A 218 -0.64 27.45 -4.99
N ASP A 219 -1.31 27.88 -6.05
CA ASP A 219 -1.45 29.27 -6.47
C ASP A 219 -2.91 29.76 -6.37
N ASP A 220 -3.14 31.04 -6.70
CA ASP A 220 -4.46 31.68 -6.64
C ASP A 220 -5.48 31.09 -7.62
N GLU A 221 -5.02 30.36 -8.65
CA GLU A 221 -5.89 29.66 -9.59
C GLU A 221 -6.19 28.22 -9.16
N THR A 222 -5.62 27.76 -8.04
CA THR A 222 -5.88 26.42 -7.50
C THR A 222 -7.27 26.37 -6.89
N GLU A 223 -8.11 25.49 -7.37
CA GLU A 223 -9.43 25.24 -6.81
C GLU A 223 -9.33 24.41 -5.53
N ILE A 224 -9.77 24.97 -4.39
CA ILE A 224 -9.76 24.30 -3.09
C ILE A 224 -11.19 24.02 -2.64
N LEU A 225 -11.54 22.74 -2.54
CA LEU A 225 -12.87 22.24 -2.20
C LEU A 225 -12.82 21.47 -0.87
N ILE A 226 -13.27 22.09 0.23
CA ILE A 226 -13.33 21.45 1.55
C ILE A 226 -14.77 21.20 1.91
N ASN A 227 -15.14 19.94 2.14
CA ASN A 227 -16.51 19.46 2.34
C ASN A 227 -17.47 20.09 1.31
N PRO A 228 -17.25 19.90 -0.01
CA PRO A 228 -18.06 20.55 -1.05
C PRO A 228 -19.52 20.08 -1.02
N SER A 229 -19.79 18.89 -0.51
CA SER A 229 -21.14 18.37 -0.30
C SER A 229 -21.85 18.98 0.92
N GLY A 230 -21.15 19.82 1.70
CA GLY A 230 -21.65 20.42 2.92
C GLY A 230 -21.41 19.52 4.14
N ARG A 231 -22.48 19.20 4.88
CA ARG A 231 -22.42 18.50 6.17
C ARG A 231 -21.91 17.05 6.05
N PHE A 232 -20.89 16.70 6.86
CA PHE A 232 -20.34 15.33 6.95
C PHE A 232 -20.23 14.93 8.44
N VAL A 233 -21.34 14.63 9.08
CA VAL A 233 -21.43 14.32 10.53
C VAL A 233 -21.41 12.81 10.78
N GLU A 234 -22.25 12.05 10.09
CA GLU A 234 -22.20 10.59 10.15
C GLU A 234 -21.11 10.09 9.19
N GLY A 235 -20.08 9.46 9.72
CA GLY A 235 -18.93 8.94 8.96
C GLY A 235 -18.49 7.58 9.46
N GLY A 236 -17.46 7.04 8.82
CA GLY A 236 -16.91 5.74 9.13
C GLY A 236 -17.90 4.59 8.87
N PRO A 237 -17.74 3.44 9.55
CA PRO A 237 -18.61 2.28 9.36
C PRO A 237 -20.11 2.52 9.65
N ALA A 238 -20.45 3.61 10.29
CA ALA A 238 -21.86 3.98 10.52
C ALA A 238 -22.54 4.52 9.26
N ALA A 239 -21.77 5.19 8.41
CA ALA A 239 -22.27 5.78 7.17
C ALA A 239 -22.11 4.85 5.97
N ASP A 240 -20.98 4.14 5.88
CA ASP A 240 -20.65 3.27 4.75
C ASP A 240 -19.96 1.99 5.21
N THR A 241 -20.23 0.87 4.55
CA THR A 241 -19.63 -0.41 4.88
C THR A 241 -18.24 -0.52 4.26
N GLY A 242 -17.23 -0.80 5.10
CA GLY A 242 -15.87 -1.06 4.70
C GLY A 242 -15.54 -2.54 4.62
N LEU A 243 -14.59 -2.87 3.74
CA LEU A 243 -13.99 -4.21 3.63
C LEU A 243 -12.47 -4.09 3.41
N THR A 244 -11.73 -5.10 3.87
CA THR A 244 -10.31 -5.27 3.54
C THR A 244 -10.13 -5.33 2.01
N GLY A 245 -9.10 -4.66 1.50
CA GLY A 245 -8.72 -4.75 0.09
C GLY A 245 -9.56 -3.94 -0.89
N ARG A 246 -10.34 -2.95 -0.42
CA ARG A 246 -11.13 -2.07 -1.29
C ARG A 246 -10.46 -0.73 -1.62
N LYS A 247 -9.24 -0.48 -1.14
CA LYS A 247 -8.48 0.75 -1.40
C LYS A 247 -7.11 0.48 -2.06
N ILE A 248 -7.08 -0.52 -2.95
CA ILE A 248 -5.85 -0.99 -3.59
C ILE A 248 -5.14 0.08 -4.43
N MET A 249 -5.86 1.03 -5.02
CA MET A 249 -5.25 2.16 -5.72
C MET A 249 -4.61 3.16 -4.76
N VAL A 250 -5.24 3.42 -3.61
CA VAL A 250 -4.67 4.22 -2.52
C VAL A 250 -3.43 3.54 -1.95
N ASP A 251 -3.43 2.21 -1.84
CA ASP A 251 -2.33 1.42 -1.32
C ASP A 251 -1.09 1.44 -2.23
N THR A 252 -1.27 1.68 -3.53
CA THR A 252 -0.22 1.53 -4.54
C THR A 252 0.12 2.84 -5.25
N TYR A 253 -0.41 3.08 -6.44
CA TYR A 253 0.05 4.16 -7.32
C TYR A 253 -1.05 5.16 -7.73
N GLY A 254 -2.17 5.17 -7.03
CA GLY A 254 -3.27 6.11 -7.28
C GLY A 254 -3.96 5.94 -8.63
N GLY A 255 -3.84 4.77 -9.27
CA GLY A 255 -4.38 4.52 -10.61
C GLY A 255 -3.49 5.03 -11.76
N LEU A 256 -2.26 5.47 -11.47
CA LEU A 256 -1.31 5.98 -12.48
C LEU A 256 -0.34 4.91 -13.00
N ALA A 257 -0.42 3.69 -12.48
CA ALA A 257 0.26 2.50 -12.96
C ALA A 257 -0.68 1.30 -12.91
N ALA A 258 -0.31 0.20 -13.55
CA ALA A 258 -1.07 -1.03 -13.51
C ALA A 258 -1.14 -1.61 -12.09
N HIS A 259 -2.18 -2.42 -11.84
CA HIS A 259 -2.39 -3.16 -10.61
C HIS A 259 -2.89 -4.58 -10.93
N GLY A 260 -2.35 -5.60 -10.25
CA GLY A 260 -2.72 -6.99 -10.48
C GLY A 260 -4.08 -7.41 -9.88
N GLY A 261 -4.70 -6.53 -9.08
CA GLY A 261 -6.00 -6.77 -8.44
C GLY A 261 -5.89 -7.37 -7.03
N GLY A 262 -4.74 -7.94 -6.64
CA GLY A 262 -4.53 -8.53 -5.33
C GLY A 262 -4.37 -7.49 -4.22
N ALA A 263 -5.19 -7.56 -3.17
CA ALA A 263 -5.03 -6.75 -1.96
C ALA A 263 -3.83 -7.22 -1.14
N PHE A 264 -3.20 -6.29 -0.39
CA PHE A 264 -2.05 -6.58 0.47
C PHE A 264 -2.46 -6.91 1.90
N SER A 265 -3.31 -6.06 2.50
CA SER A 265 -3.68 -6.14 3.91
C SER A 265 -4.30 -7.47 4.27
N GLY A 266 -3.97 -8.00 5.44
CA GLY A 266 -4.46 -9.27 5.95
C GLY A 266 -3.74 -10.51 5.42
N LYS A 267 -2.79 -10.37 4.48
CA LYS A 267 -2.03 -11.47 3.86
C LYS A 267 -0.62 -11.55 4.42
N ASP A 268 -0.19 -12.76 4.84
CA ASP A 268 1.19 -13.00 5.25
C ASP A 268 2.18 -12.98 4.04
N PRO A 269 3.49 -12.87 4.29
CA PRO A 269 4.50 -12.71 3.23
C PRO A 269 4.58 -13.83 2.18
N THR A 270 4.02 -15.01 2.43
CA THR A 270 4.00 -16.11 1.43
C THR A 270 3.04 -15.85 0.28
N LYS A 271 2.13 -14.89 0.42
CA LYS A 271 1.21 -14.46 -0.63
C LYS A 271 1.93 -13.49 -1.57
N VAL A 272 2.14 -13.92 -2.81
CA VAL A 272 2.87 -13.15 -3.84
C VAL A 272 2.18 -11.84 -4.23
N ASP A 273 0.87 -11.75 -4.06
CA ASP A 273 0.15 -10.48 -4.20
C ASP A 273 0.81 -9.37 -3.40
N ARG A 274 1.29 -9.68 -2.20
CA ARG A 274 1.98 -8.74 -1.32
C ARG A 274 3.49 -8.75 -1.54
N SER A 275 4.16 -9.87 -1.32
CA SER A 275 5.63 -9.95 -1.37
C SER A 275 6.18 -9.68 -2.77
N GLY A 276 5.55 -10.22 -3.80
CA GLY A 276 5.94 -9.99 -5.19
C GLY A 276 5.76 -8.53 -5.61
N ALA A 277 4.64 -7.88 -5.20
CA ALA A 277 4.41 -6.46 -5.47
C ALA A 277 5.46 -5.56 -4.79
N TYR A 278 5.87 -5.90 -3.57
CA TYR A 278 6.91 -5.16 -2.86
C TYR A 278 8.29 -5.31 -3.53
N MET A 279 8.61 -6.51 -4.01
CA MET A 279 9.83 -6.73 -4.78
C MET A 279 9.78 -6.00 -6.13
N ALA A 280 8.68 -6.07 -6.86
CA ALA A 280 8.49 -5.34 -8.11
C ALA A 280 8.66 -3.82 -7.92
N ARG A 281 8.12 -3.28 -6.80
CA ARG A 281 8.34 -1.86 -6.41
C ARG A 281 9.82 -1.56 -6.14
N ALA A 282 10.51 -2.40 -5.39
CA ALA A 282 11.94 -2.21 -5.10
C ALA A 282 12.78 -2.21 -6.37
N ILE A 283 12.49 -3.12 -7.32
CA ILE A 283 13.17 -3.18 -8.62
C ILE A 283 12.92 -1.90 -9.44
N ALA A 284 11.65 -1.50 -9.61
CA ALA A 284 11.29 -0.30 -10.36
C ALA A 284 11.99 0.94 -9.79
N LYS A 285 12.04 1.05 -8.46
CA LYS A 285 12.71 2.14 -7.75
C LYS A 285 14.21 2.16 -7.99
N ASN A 286 14.88 0.99 -7.97
CA ASN A 286 16.31 0.88 -8.26
C ASN A 286 16.61 1.26 -9.72
N ILE A 287 15.80 0.84 -10.69
CA ILE A 287 15.95 1.23 -12.10
C ILE A 287 15.90 2.75 -12.27
N VAL A 288 14.90 3.40 -11.66
CA VAL A 288 14.75 4.86 -11.73
C VAL A 288 15.89 5.56 -10.97
N ARG A 289 16.33 5.02 -9.84
CA ARG A 289 17.45 5.58 -9.06
C ARG A 289 18.79 5.48 -9.80
N CYS A 290 19.01 4.40 -10.53
CA CYS A 290 20.20 4.26 -11.40
C CYS A 290 20.22 5.24 -12.57
N GLY A 291 19.09 5.89 -12.89
CA GLY A 291 18.95 6.77 -14.04
C GLY A 291 18.70 6.02 -15.36
N PHE A 292 18.41 4.72 -15.30
CA PHE A 292 18.08 3.92 -16.49
C PHE A 292 16.73 4.27 -17.09
N ALA A 293 15.82 4.85 -16.30
CA ALA A 293 14.54 5.37 -16.77
C ALA A 293 14.07 6.53 -15.88
N LYS A 294 13.22 7.42 -16.43
CA LYS A 294 12.49 8.44 -15.64
C LYS A 294 11.24 7.87 -14.98
N ARG A 295 10.63 6.88 -15.64
CA ARG A 295 9.48 6.09 -15.16
C ARG A 295 9.74 4.63 -15.48
N CYS A 296 9.36 3.75 -14.58
CA CYS A 296 9.52 2.32 -14.77
C CYS A 296 8.36 1.57 -14.13
N GLN A 297 7.76 0.65 -14.87
CA GLN A 297 6.86 -0.37 -14.37
C GLN A 297 7.50 -1.72 -14.52
N VAL A 298 7.38 -2.55 -13.50
CA VAL A 298 7.85 -3.93 -13.46
C VAL A 298 6.65 -4.83 -13.22
N ALA A 299 6.44 -5.80 -14.08
CA ALA A 299 5.42 -6.82 -13.92
C ALA A 299 6.10 -8.19 -13.68
N ILE A 300 5.68 -8.89 -12.61
CA ILE A 300 6.15 -10.22 -12.27
C ILE A 300 4.94 -11.15 -12.23
N SER A 301 4.95 -12.21 -13.03
CA SER A 301 3.86 -13.19 -13.08
C SER A 301 4.25 -14.48 -12.37
N TYR A 302 3.34 -15.01 -11.57
CA TYR A 302 3.51 -16.25 -10.82
C TYR A 302 2.44 -17.27 -11.20
N ALA A 303 2.77 -18.55 -11.02
CA ALA A 303 1.84 -19.67 -11.09
C ALA A 303 1.77 -20.35 -9.71
N ILE A 304 0.56 -20.68 -9.25
CA ILE A 304 0.38 -21.35 -7.95
C ILE A 304 1.23 -22.61 -7.84
N GLY A 305 1.93 -22.76 -6.72
CA GLY A 305 2.78 -23.91 -6.44
C GLY A 305 4.12 -23.94 -7.17
N LYS A 306 4.46 -22.92 -8.00
CA LYS A 306 5.79 -22.72 -8.59
C LYS A 306 6.61 -21.73 -7.75
N ALA A 307 7.91 -22.01 -7.59
CA ALA A 307 8.84 -21.07 -6.97
C ALA A 307 9.32 -20.01 -7.97
N ASP A 308 9.70 -20.40 -9.18
CA ASP A 308 10.15 -19.48 -10.21
C ASP A 308 8.98 -18.68 -10.78
N PRO A 309 9.13 -17.37 -11.02
CA PRO A 309 8.15 -16.60 -11.77
C PRO A 309 8.02 -17.15 -13.20
N VAL A 310 6.85 -17.02 -13.78
CA VAL A 310 6.61 -17.46 -15.18
C VAL A 310 6.91 -16.36 -16.19
N ALA A 311 6.93 -15.10 -15.77
CA ALA A 311 7.31 -13.96 -16.60
C ALA A 311 7.84 -12.78 -15.77
N LEU A 312 8.75 -12.02 -16.37
CA LEU A 312 9.18 -10.69 -15.93
C LEU A 312 9.10 -9.75 -17.12
N GLU A 313 8.43 -8.63 -16.95
CA GLU A 313 8.32 -7.58 -17.96
C GLU A 313 8.67 -6.23 -17.35
N ILE A 314 9.38 -5.39 -18.09
CA ILE A 314 9.74 -4.03 -17.70
C ILE A 314 9.27 -3.09 -18.79
N ASP A 315 8.54 -2.02 -18.41
CA ASP A 315 8.13 -0.94 -19.28
C ASP A 315 8.71 0.37 -18.73
N THR A 316 9.52 1.03 -19.52
CA THR A 316 10.13 2.33 -19.19
C THR A 316 9.32 3.52 -19.74
N PHE A 317 8.17 3.25 -20.38
CA PHE A 317 7.30 4.26 -20.99
C PHE A 317 8.06 5.15 -22.01
N GLY A 318 9.01 4.55 -22.73
CA GLY A 318 9.87 5.27 -23.68
C GLY A 318 10.84 6.26 -23.04
N THR A 319 11.09 6.16 -21.72
CA THR A 319 12.05 7.02 -21.00
C THR A 319 13.35 6.30 -20.67
N GLY A 320 13.51 5.04 -21.13
CA GLY A 320 14.68 4.21 -20.92
C GLY A 320 15.94 4.77 -21.59
N THR A 321 17.07 4.59 -20.93
CA THR A 321 18.42 4.90 -21.49
C THR A 321 19.11 3.66 -22.03
N VAL A 322 18.55 2.48 -21.76
CA VAL A 322 18.96 1.17 -22.28
C VAL A 322 17.71 0.38 -22.67
N GLU A 323 17.86 -0.66 -23.46
CA GLU A 323 16.76 -1.52 -23.88
C GLU A 323 16.14 -2.26 -22.70
N GLU A 324 14.82 -2.43 -22.71
CA GLU A 324 14.08 -3.12 -21.65
C GLU A 324 14.47 -4.59 -21.53
N SER A 325 14.85 -5.22 -22.63
CA SER A 325 15.40 -6.58 -22.66
C SER A 325 16.70 -6.72 -21.85
N ILE A 326 17.55 -5.69 -21.87
CA ILE A 326 18.79 -5.61 -21.07
C ILE A 326 18.44 -5.44 -19.60
N LEU A 327 17.48 -4.55 -19.28
CA LEU A 327 17.02 -4.36 -17.91
C LEU A 327 16.44 -5.65 -17.32
N CYS A 328 15.64 -6.41 -18.09
CA CYS A 328 15.11 -7.70 -17.65
C CYS A 328 16.22 -8.70 -17.28
N ARG A 329 17.25 -8.84 -18.13
CA ARG A 329 18.39 -9.74 -17.85
C ARG A 329 19.15 -9.28 -16.61
N ALA A 330 19.48 -8.00 -16.52
CA ALA A 330 20.21 -7.45 -15.39
C ALA A 330 19.42 -7.59 -14.07
N VAL A 331 18.11 -7.44 -14.11
CA VAL A 331 17.23 -7.67 -12.94
C VAL A 331 17.30 -9.14 -12.50
N LEU A 332 17.25 -10.10 -13.41
CA LEU A 332 17.34 -11.53 -13.08
C LEU A 332 18.72 -11.92 -12.53
N ASP A 333 19.79 -11.21 -12.91
CA ASP A 333 21.12 -11.41 -12.33
C ASP A 333 21.23 -10.94 -10.87
N VAL A 334 20.48 -9.89 -10.51
CA VAL A 334 20.61 -9.19 -9.22
C VAL A 334 19.53 -9.63 -8.21
N PHE A 335 18.32 -9.89 -8.69
CA PHE A 335 17.16 -10.16 -7.84
C PHE A 335 16.67 -11.60 -8.02
N ASN A 336 16.70 -12.36 -6.93
CA ASN A 336 16.00 -13.65 -6.90
C ASN A 336 14.52 -13.40 -6.63
N LEU A 337 13.68 -13.73 -7.62
CA LEU A 337 12.22 -13.44 -7.60
C LEU A 337 11.39 -14.59 -7.02
N ARG A 338 12.01 -15.63 -6.47
CA ARG A 338 11.33 -16.73 -5.76
C ARG A 338 10.72 -16.22 -4.45
N PRO A 339 9.51 -16.64 -4.06
CA PRO A 339 8.84 -16.11 -2.85
C PRO A 339 9.70 -16.19 -1.59
N ALA A 340 10.39 -17.31 -1.35
CA ALA A 340 11.26 -17.46 -0.18
C ALA A 340 12.44 -16.47 -0.19
N ALA A 341 13.04 -16.23 -1.35
CA ALA A 341 14.14 -15.26 -1.51
C ALA A 341 13.66 -13.82 -1.30
N ILE A 342 12.47 -13.48 -1.77
CA ILE A 342 11.85 -12.17 -1.55
C ILE A 342 11.60 -11.93 -0.05
N ILE A 343 11.02 -12.91 0.64
CA ILE A 343 10.74 -12.84 2.08
C ILE A 343 12.02 -12.58 2.87
N GLU A 344 13.10 -13.31 2.55
CA GLU A 344 14.41 -13.13 3.18
C GLU A 344 15.03 -11.78 2.83
N LYS A 345 15.13 -11.44 1.54
CA LYS A 345 15.78 -10.22 1.04
C LYS A 345 15.13 -8.95 1.60
N LEU A 346 13.81 -8.95 1.72
CA LEU A 346 13.03 -7.82 2.24
C LEU A 346 12.73 -7.94 3.73
N ASN A 347 13.23 -8.97 4.42
CA ASN A 347 12.97 -9.23 5.85
C ASN A 347 11.48 -9.14 6.23
N LEU A 348 10.61 -9.73 5.41
CA LEU A 348 9.16 -9.56 5.51
C LEU A 348 8.53 -10.18 6.77
N THR A 349 9.24 -11.03 7.49
CA THR A 349 8.76 -11.61 8.75
C THR A 349 8.90 -10.68 9.96
N ASP A 350 9.64 -9.59 9.83
CA ASP A 350 9.93 -8.62 10.89
C ASP A 350 9.29 -7.23 10.64
N VAL A 351 8.52 -7.09 9.56
CA VAL A 351 7.76 -5.87 9.24
C VAL A 351 6.57 -5.70 10.18
N ILE A 352 6.28 -4.46 10.58
CA ILE A 352 5.03 -4.07 11.22
C ILE A 352 4.06 -3.66 10.12
N TYR A 353 3.19 -4.58 9.73
CA TYR A 353 2.29 -4.40 8.58
C TYR A 353 1.19 -3.36 8.82
N ALA A 354 0.73 -3.21 10.07
CA ALA A 354 -0.23 -2.17 10.42
C ALA A 354 0.25 -0.76 10.05
N ASP A 355 1.56 -0.49 10.09
CA ASP A 355 2.13 0.81 9.71
C ASP A 355 2.09 1.04 8.18
N THR A 356 2.01 -0.03 7.40
CA THR A 356 1.93 0.03 5.94
C THR A 356 0.50 0.10 5.41
N ALA A 357 -0.49 -0.29 6.22
CA ALA A 357 -1.91 -0.33 5.83
C ALA A 357 -2.56 1.05 5.61
N ILE A 358 -1.85 2.14 5.92
CA ILE A 358 -2.35 3.52 5.88
C ILE A 358 -1.43 4.42 5.07
N TYR A 359 -2.03 5.36 4.32
CA TYR A 359 -1.31 6.34 3.47
C TYR A 359 -0.38 5.69 2.44
N GLY A 360 -0.75 4.50 1.94
CA GLY A 360 -0.01 3.74 0.93
C GLY A 360 1.11 2.86 1.48
N HIS A 361 1.40 1.76 0.78
CA HIS A 361 2.41 0.78 1.17
C HIS A 361 3.84 1.15 0.74
N PHE A 362 4.00 2.20 -0.07
CA PHE A 362 5.29 2.60 -0.66
C PHE A 362 5.81 3.91 -0.07
N ARG A 363 5.81 3.98 1.27
CA ARG A 363 6.27 5.16 2.02
C ARG A 363 7.75 5.08 2.33
N TYR A 364 8.47 6.13 1.92
CA TYR A 364 9.89 6.27 2.26
C TYR A 364 10.09 6.29 3.79
N GLY A 365 11.06 5.51 4.26
CA GLY A 365 11.45 5.50 5.67
C GLY A 365 10.70 4.50 6.56
N LEU A 366 9.74 3.71 6.05
CA LEU A 366 8.97 2.77 6.87
C LEU A 366 9.20 1.30 6.54
N SER A 367 9.56 0.96 5.31
CA SER A 367 9.51 -0.42 4.83
C SER A 367 10.78 -0.85 4.15
N SER A 368 11.21 -2.09 4.36
CA SER A 368 12.45 -2.66 3.82
C SER A 368 12.55 -2.57 2.30
N TRP A 369 11.44 -2.74 1.57
CA TRP A 369 11.40 -2.61 0.11
C TRP A 369 11.62 -1.17 -0.38
N GLU A 370 11.38 -0.17 0.45
CA GLU A 370 11.72 1.23 0.14
C GLU A 370 13.19 1.57 0.43
N PHE A 371 13.88 0.74 1.23
CA PHE A 371 15.31 0.88 1.54
C PHE A 371 16.20 -0.06 0.72
N LEU A 372 15.63 -1.06 0.05
CA LEU A 372 16.44 -1.99 -0.74
C LEU A 372 17.24 -1.24 -1.79
N ASP A 373 18.56 -1.25 -1.61
CA ASP A 373 19.52 -0.58 -2.47
C ASP A 373 20.42 -1.61 -3.15
N CYS A 374 20.10 -1.89 -4.41
CA CYS A 374 20.89 -2.73 -5.29
C CYS A 374 21.42 -1.92 -6.49
N TYR A 375 21.65 -0.65 -6.29
CA TYR A 375 22.03 0.32 -7.30
C TYR A 375 23.38 -0.02 -7.96
N THR A 376 24.40 -0.41 -7.18
CA THR A 376 25.72 -0.75 -7.70
C THR A 376 25.66 -2.04 -8.51
N GLU A 377 25.08 -3.09 -7.92
CA GLU A 377 24.94 -4.40 -8.54
C GLU A 377 24.12 -4.32 -9.84
N LEU A 378 23.05 -3.53 -9.85
CA LEU A 378 22.22 -3.37 -11.04
C LEU A 378 22.96 -2.63 -12.16
N ARG A 379 23.77 -1.62 -11.85
CA ARG A 379 24.62 -0.95 -12.84
C ARG A 379 25.66 -1.89 -13.44
N GLU A 380 26.34 -2.67 -12.61
CA GLU A 380 27.32 -3.65 -13.05
C GLU A 380 26.68 -4.71 -13.94
N ALA A 381 25.48 -5.20 -13.55
CA ALA A 381 24.74 -6.17 -14.35
C ALA A 381 24.31 -5.62 -15.71
N VAL A 382 23.82 -4.37 -15.76
CA VAL A 382 23.45 -3.72 -17.04
C VAL A 382 24.68 -3.57 -17.94
N ASN A 383 25.81 -3.13 -17.41
CA ASN A 383 27.04 -2.95 -18.20
C ASN A 383 27.51 -4.24 -18.88
N LYS A 384 27.27 -5.42 -18.28
CA LYS A 384 27.59 -6.72 -18.91
C LYS A 384 26.84 -7.00 -20.22
N TYR A 385 25.72 -6.31 -20.45
CA TYR A 385 24.83 -6.55 -21.58
C TYR A 385 24.79 -5.39 -22.60
N VAL A 386 25.42 -4.25 -22.28
CA VAL A 386 25.51 -3.09 -23.17
C VAL A 386 26.74 -3.13 -24.06
N ASP A 387 27.82 -3.82 -23.61
CA ASP A 387 29.04 -4.10 -24.37
C ASP A 387 28.83 -5.27 -25.35
#